data_f52bf1b563f1ec4466eb8f80bde9d303
#
_entry.id   f52bf1b563f1ec4466eb8f80bde9d303
#
_cell.length_a   1.000
_cell.length_b   1.000
_cell.length_c   1.000
_cell.angle_alpha   90.00
_cell.angle_beta   90.00
_cell.angle_gamma   90.00
#
_symmetry.space_group_name_H-M   'P 1'
#
loop_
_entity.id
_entity.type
_entity.pdbx_description
1 polymer ?
#
loop_
_entity_poly.entity_id
_entity_poly.type
_entity_poly.pdbx_seq_one_letter_code
_entity_poly.pdbx_strand_id
1 'polypeptide(L)'
;MLTTLCYLEKDNKYLMWHRNKKEIDINKGKWLGVGGKLENGETPEECLRREVREETGYELNSFEYRGLVIFNYNADEPLFMYLYTSSDFSGIQKECDEGDLKWISKDEVLELKLWEGDKIFLKLLFENSPFFYLTLDYENDDLIGSKLEFKQEYSSFEVFVPEKYVGKIVENLQRYSLLTEGFYADVYSTSDAVGHWKTLEGGSPFDGEVGKSSVADEKIMKFRVKREFEELAYYLVKEAHPYETAIINVFRMEV
;
A
#
# COMPACT_ATOMS: atom_id res chain seq x y z
N MET A 1 8.48 11.31 15.86
CA MET A 1 7.22 11.38 16.65
C MET A 1 6.09 10.74 15.87
N LEU A 2 5.10 10.02 16.51
CA LEU A 2 3.97 9.38 15.84
C LEU A 2 2.67 10.14 16.11
N THR A 3 1.85 10.32 15.08
CA THR A 3 0.56 11.00 15.15
C THR A 3 -0.48 10.32 14.24
N THR A 4 -1.75 10.63 14.45
CA THR A 4 -2.85 10.27 13.54
C THR A 4 -3.47 11.52 12.95
N LEU A 5 -4.04 11.40 11.76
CA LEU A 5 -4.86 12.42 11.11
C LEU A 5 -6.03 11.73 10.40
N CYS A 6 -7.25 12.17 10.67
CA CYS A 6 -8.47 11.59 10.12
C CYS A 6 -9.32 12.64 9.43
N TYR A 7 -9.81 12.32 8.24
CA TYR A 7 -10.84 13.08 7.56
C TYR A 7 -12.15 12.31 7.63
N LEU A 8 -13.07 12.81 8.49
CA LEU A 8 -14.45 12.32 8.54
C LEU A 8 -15.20 12.84 7.33
N GLU A 9 -15.89 11.95 6.63
CA GLU A 9 -16.61 12.26 5.40
C GLU A 9 -18.12 12.04 5.54
N LYS A 10 -18.90 13.02 5.10
CA LYS A 10 -20.36 12.93 5.01
C LYS A 10 -20.88 13.90 3.96
N ASP A 11 -21.83 13.44 3.12
CA ASP A 11 -22.54 14.26 2.13
C ASP A 11 -21.58 15.08 1.23
N ASN A 12 -20.53 14.45 0.71
CA ASN A 12 -19.46 15.07 -0.08
C ASN A 12 -18.72 16.21 0.64
N LYS A 13 -18.63 16.15 1.96
CA LYS A 13 -17.92 17.12 2.81
C LYS A 13 -16.92 16.39 3.69
N TYR A 14 -15.85 17.10 4.06
CA TYR A 14 -14.97 16.71 5.16
C TYR A 14 -15.23 17.55 6.39
N LEU A 15 -15.15 16.93 7.58
CA LEU A 15 -15.09 17.64 8.84
C LEU A 15 -13.68 18.22 8.97
N MET A 16 -13.57 19.53 8.84
CA MET A 16 -12.33 20.26 8.93
C MET A 16 -12.19 20.95 10.27
N TRP A 17 -11.01 20.92 10.83
CA TRP A 17 -10.69 21.53 12.12
C TRP A 17 -9.86 22.80 11.93
N HIS A 18 -10.42 23.97 12.27
CA HIS A 18 -9.73 25.24 12.23
C HIS A 18 -8.98 25.50 13.56
N ARG A 19 -7.66 25.45 13.54
CA ARG A 19 -6.76 25.62 14.70
C ARG A 19 -6.64 27.09 15.06
N ASN A 20 -7.64 27.68 15.74
CA ASN A 20 -7.71 29.13 15.99
C ASN A 20 -7.74 29.53 17.48
N LYS A 21 -7.83 28.58 18.42
CA LYS A 21 -7.98 28.89 19.84
C LYS A 21 -6.69 28.82 20.66
N LYS A 22 -5.69 28.03 20.23
CA LYS A 22 -4.38 27.96 20.91
C LYS A 22 -3.47 29.11 20.46
N GLU A 23 -2.78 29.75 21.40
CA GLU A 23 -1.84 30.84 21.09
C GLU A 23 -0.51 30.34 20.50
N ILE A 24 0.01 29.23 21.06
CA ILE A 24 1.26 28.58 20.62
C ILE A 24 0.90 27.28 19.94
N ASP A 25 0.84 27.30 18.62
CA ASP A 25 0.52 26.16 17.78
C ASP A 25 1.13 26.37 16.39
N ILE A 26 1.94 25.41 15.91
CA ILE A 26 2.50 25.41 14.56
C ILE A 26 1.40 25.46 13.47
N ASN A 27 0.23 24.93 13.81
CA ASN A 27 -0.94 24.89 12.94
C ASN A 27 -1.86 26.11 13.09
N LYS A 28 -1.46 27.13 13.85
CA LYS A 28 -2.31 28.29 14.16
C LYS A 28 -2.90 28.94 12.91
N GLY A 29 -4.23 29.00 12.87
CA GLY A 29 -5.01 29.56 11.77
C GLY A 29 -5.06 28.70 10.52
N LYS A 30 -4.56 27.48 10.54
CA LYS A 30 -4.69 26.50 9.45
C LYS A 30 -5.88 25.57 9.71
N TRP A 31 -6.36 24.95 8.65
CA TRP A 31 -7.39 23.91 8.67
C TRP A 31 -6.77 22.52 8.49
N LEU A 32 -7.19 21.58 9.29
CA LEU A 32 -6.64 20.20 9.28
C LEU A 32 -7.78 19.19 9.38
N GLY A 33 -7.47 17.90 9.23
CA GLY A 33 -8.29 16.80 9.74
C GLY A 33 -8.24 16.73 11.26
N VAL A 34 -8.95 15.77 11.84
CA VAL A 34 -8.97 15.51 13.28
C VAL A 34 -7.92 14.48 13.63
N GLY A 35 -7.17 14.70 14.70
CA GLY A 35 -6.16 13.76 15.15
C GLY A 35 -5.14 14.37 16.09
N GLY A 36 -4.22 13.55 16.57
CA GLY A 36 -3.23 13.98 17.53
C GLY A 36 -2.08 13.00 17.72
N LYS A 37 -1.33 13.20 18.79
CA LYS A 37 -0.13 12.40 19.11
C LYS A 37 -0.52 11.11 19.79
N LEU A 38 0.19 10.01 19.43
CA LEU A 38 0.06 8.77 20.15
C LEU A 38 0.54 8.91 21.59
N GLU A 39 -0.22 8.39 22.53
CA GLU A 39 0.18 8.22 23.91
C GLU A 39 1.06 6.98 24.09
N ASN A 40 1.74 6.89 25.25
CA ASN A 40 2.65 5.78 25.50
C ASN A 40 1.92 4.43 25.59
N GLY A 41 2.26 3.51 24.71
CA GLY A 41 1.65 2.19 24.60
C GLY A 41 0.39 2.12 23.75
N GLU A 42 -0.03 3.25 23.17
CA GLU A 42 -1.19 3.35 22.28
C GLU A 42 -0.83 2.93 20.84
N THR A 43 -1.71 2.18 20.20
CA THR A 43 -1.61 1.91 18.77
C THR A 43 -2.16 3.09 17.95
N PRO A 44 -1.80 3.23 16.66
CA PRO A 44 -2.35 4.29 15.81
C PRO A 44 -3.88 4.27 15.74
N GLU A 45 -4.50 3.08 15.76
CA GLU A 45 -5.97 2.95 15.72
C GLU A 45 -6.64 3.36 17.04
N GLU A 46 -6.03 3.06 18.17
CA GLU A 46 -6.49 3.51 19.49
C GLU A 46 -6.40 5.03 19.61
N CYS A 47 -5.27 5.62 19.21
CA CYS A 47 -5.09 7.06 19.13
C CYS A 47 -6.15 7.72 18.23
N LEU A 48 -6.34 7.18 17.02
CA LEU A 48 -7.36 7.65 16.09
C LEU A 48 -8.75 7.72 16.74
N ARG A 49 -9.19 6.63 17.37
CA ARG A 49 -10.51 6.56 18.02
C ARG A 49 -10.63 7.51 19.20
N ARG A 50 -9.58 7.63 20.01
CA ARG A 50 -9.55 8.54 21.16
C ARG A 50 -9.64 9.99 20.69
N GLU A 51 -8.77 10.41 19.78
CA GLU A 51 -8.71 11.80 19.29
C GLU A 51 -10.02 12.21 18.58
N VAL A 52 -10.57 11.36 17.71
CA VAL A 52 -11.85 11.66 17.05
C VAL A 52 -12.97 11.84 18.08
N ARG A 53 -13.06 10.96 19.08
CA ARG A 53 -14.06 11.09 20.15
C ARG A 53 -13.85 12.35 21.00
N GLU A 54 -12.59 12.63 21.39
CA GLU A 54 -12.24 13.76 22.23
C GLU A 54 -12.46 15.10 21.54
N GLU A 55 -12.12 15.20 20.26
CA GLU A 55 -12.20 16.46 19.54
C GLU A 55 -13.58 16.71 18.92
N THR A 56 -14.27 15.65 18.50
CA THR A 56 -15.52 15.80 17.73
C THR A 56 -16.79 15.33 18.43
N GLY A 57 -16.65 14.41 19.39
CA GLY A 57 -17.78 13.70 20.00
C GLY A 57 -18.33 12.55 19.14
N TYR A 58 -17.73 12.26 18.00
CA TYR A 58 -18.08 11.11 17.18
C TYR A 58 -17.34 9.85 17.61
N GLU A 59 -17.99 8.69 17.43
CA GLU A 59 -17.41 7.36 17.60
C GLU A 59 -17.27 6.72 16.21
N LEU A 60 -16.06 6.27 15.87
CA LEU A 60 -15.79 5.60 14.59
C LEU A 60 -16.30 4.16 14.62
N ASN A 61 -17.22 3.80 13.71
CA ASN A 61 -17.63 2.41 13.49
C ASN A 61 -16.61 1.70 12.59
N SER A 62 -16.22 2.34 11.49
CA SER A 62 -15.15 1.87 10.59
C SER A 62 -14.28 3.03 10.10
N PHE A 63 -13.10 2.70 9.61
CA PHE A 63 -12.17 3.67 9.00
C PHE A 63 -11.22 2.95 8.04
N GLU A 64 -10.61 3.71 7.13
CA GLU A 64 -9.61 3.23 6.20
C GLU A 64 -8.26 3.89 6.46
N TYR A 65 -7.19 3.09 6.54
CA TYR A 65 -5.82 3.58 6.57
C TYR A 65 -5.36 3.89 5.15
N ARG A 66 -5.20 5.17 4.84
CA ARG A 66 -4.99 5.68 3.47
C ARG A 66 -3.52 5.87 3.11
N GLY A 67 -2.68 6.16 4.06
CA GLY A 67 -1.27 6.40 3.82
C GLY A 67 -0.50 6.81 5.05
N LEU A 68 0.83 6.79 4.91
CA LEU A 68 1.76 7.33 5.90
C LEU A 68 2.39 8.59 5.34
N VAL A 69 2.17 9.72 6.02
CA VAL A 69 2.80 11.00 5.68
C VAL A 69 3.97 11.23 6.63
N ILE A 70 5.15 11.47 6.08
CA ILE A 70 6.37 11.80 6.81
C ILE A 70 6.56 13.31 6.66
N PHE A 71 6.40 14.03 7.75
CA PHE A 71 6.52 15.47 7.79
C PHE A 71 7.86 15.85 8.43
N ASN A 72 8.79 16.32 7.62
CA ASN A 72 10.08 16.84 8.02
C ASN A 72 9.98 18.36 8.15
N TYR A 73 10.25 18.89 9.33
CA TYR A 73 10.16 20.33 9.60
C TYR A 73 11.49 20.83 10.13
N ASN A 74 12.17 21.64 9.34
CA ASN A 74 13.53 22.13 9.63
C ASN A 74 14.49 20.97 9.95
N ALA A 75 15.18 21.08 11.08
CA ALA A 75 16.09 20.06 11.60
C ALA A 75 15.48 19.23 12.74
N ASP A 76 14.17 19.31 12.94
CA ASP A 76 13.46 18.58 13.98
C ASP A 76 13.36 17.08 13.63
N GLU A 77 13.02 16.25 14.64
CA GLU A 77 12.74 14.85 14.39
C GLU A 77 11.49 14.68 13.49
N PRO A 78 11.53 13.76 12.50
CA PRO A 78 10.41 13.52 11.62
C PRO A 78 9.12 13.20 12.36
N LEU A 79 8.02 13.77 11.89
CA LEU A 79 6.67 13.43 12.31
C LEU A 79 6.10 12.40 11.34
N PHE A 80 5.73 11.21 11.86
CA PHE A 80 5.06 10.17 11.10
C PHE A 80 3.56 10.25 11.38
N MET A 81 2.79 10.61 10.37
CA MET A 81 1.37 10.85 10.47
C MET A 81 0.61 9.73 9.75
N TYR A 82 -0.10 8.91 10.53
CA TYR A 82 -0.99 7.87 10.02
C TYR A 82 -2.27 8.53 9.53
N LEU A 83 -2.49 8.51 8.23
CA LEU A 83 -3.60 9.19 7.56
C LEU A 83 -4.78 8.24 7.37
N TYR A 84 -5.93 8.64 7.88
CA TYR A 84 -7.17 7.86 7.84
C TYR A 84 -8.32 8.65 7.20
N THR A 85 -9.31 7.90 6.70
CA THR A 85 -10.63 8.43 6.35
C THR A 85 -11.71 7.58 7.00
N SER A 86 -12.86 8.17 7.30
CA SER A 86 -14.04 7.46 7.76
C SER A 86 -15.31 8.11 7.27
N SER A 87 -16.23 7.30 6.73
CA SER A 87 -17.61 7.70 6.39
C SER A 87 -18.67 7.02 7.26
N ASP A 88 -18.23 6.13 8.17
CA ASP A 88 -19.09 5.36 9.06
C ASP A 88 -18.75 5.66 10.52
N PHE A 89 -19.49 6.57 11.11
CA PHE A 89 -19.36 7.02 12.49
C PHE A 89 -20.73 7.40 13.05
N SER A 90 -20.83 7.45 14.37
CA SER A 90 -22.05 7.74 15.12
C SER A 90 -21.80 8.80 16.19
N GLY A 91 -22.84 9.30 16.82
CA GLY A 91 -22.72 10.32 17.87
C GLY A 91 -23.21 11.70 17.44
N ILE A 92 -22.91 12.69 18.26
CA ILE A 92 -23.32 14.08 18.05
C ILE A 92 -22.06 14.96 18.14
N GLN A 93 -21.85 15.82 17.14
CA GLN A 93 -20.74 16.75 17.14
C GLN A 93 -20.81 17.65 18.38
N LYS A 94 -19.71 17.73 19.10
CA LYS A 94 -19.52 18.66 20.22
C LYS A 94 -18.64 19.84 19.82
N GLU A 95 -18.61 20.86 20.65
CA GLU A 95 -17.63 21.92 20.54
C GLU A 95 -16.24 21.41 20.88
N CYS A 96 -15.23 21.85 20.11
CA CYS A 96 -13.84 21.55 20.35
C CYS A 96 -13.16 22.74 21.08
N ASP A 97 -12.43 22.44 22.14
CA ASP A 97 -11.75 23.46 22.96
C ASP A 97 -10.54 24.09 22.24
N GLU A 98 -9.96 23.38 21.26
CA GLU A 98 -8.74 23.80 20.56
C GLU A 98 -8.98 24.52 19.24
N GLY A 99 -10.22 24.51 18.74
CA GLY A 99 -10.55 25.14 17.46
C GLY A 99 -12.01 24.95 17.06
N ASP A 100 -12.35 25.36 15.87
CA ASP A 100 -13.72 25.28 15.34
C ASP A 100 -13.82 24.14 14.31
N LEU A 101 -14.82 23.27 14.48
CA LEU A 101 -15.12 22.17 13.57
C LEU A 101 -16.21 22.58 12.58
N LYS A 102 -15.94 22.41 11.27
CA LYS A 102 -16.89 22.71 10.20
C LYS A 102 -16.90 21.64 9.12
N TRP A 103 -18.09 21.29 8.65
CA TRP A 103 -18.28 20.48 7.46
C TRP A 103 -18.09 21.34 6.21
N ILE A 104 -16.99 21.13 5.49
CA ILE A 104 -16.58 21.88 4.29
C ILE A 104 -16.72 20.95 3.08
N SER A 105 -17.31 21.47 1.98
CA SER A 105 -17.39 20.73 0.71
C SER A 105 -15.98 20.36 0.22
N LYS A 106 -15.82 19.14 -0.33
CA LYS A 106 -14.55 18.70 -0.89
C LYS A 106 -14.03 19.67 -1.96
N ASP A 107 -14.93 20.30 -2.71
CA ASP A 107 -14.57 21.30 -3.73
C ASP A 107 -13.97 22.58 -3.15
N GLU A 108 -14.26 22.88 -1.89
CA GLU A 108 -13.82 24.09 -1.19
C GLU A 108 -12.62 23.85 -0.27
N VAL A 109 -12.36 22.58 0.11
CA VAL A 109 -11.32 22.23 1.10
C VAL A 109 -9.94 22.74 0.66
N LEU A 110 -9.59 22.62 -0.63
CA LEU A 110 -8.26 23.02 -1.14
C LEU A 110 -8.06 24.55 -1.18
N GLU A 111 -9.13 25.33 -1.05
CA GLU A 111 -9.09 26.80 -0.98
C GLU A 111 -8.86 27.31 0.46
N LEU A 112 -8.94 26.43 1.44
CA LEU A 112 -8.70 26.78 2.84
C LEU A 112 -7.23 27.08 3.07
N LYS A 113 -6.92 27.76 4.16
CA LYS A 113 -5.55 27.92 4.62
C LYS A 113 -5.04 26.60 5.21
N LEU A 114 -4.38 25.81 4.36
CA LEU A 114 -3.78 24.50 4.66
C LEU A 114 -2.25 24.63 4.68
N TRP A 115 -1.56 23.58 5.13
CA TRP A 115 -0.19 23.35 4.72
C TRP A 115 -0.18 22.99 3.23
N GLU A 116 0.83 23.43 2.47
CA GLU A 116 0.88 23.13 1.02
C GLU A 116 0.97 21.62 0.74
N GLY A 117 1.66 20.88 1.60
CA GLY A 117 1.74 19.42 1.52
C GLY A 117 0.42 18.72 1.77
N ASP A 118 -0.47 19.31 2.60
CA ASP A 118 -1.79 18.73 2.86
C ASP A 118 -2.64 18.69 1.59
N LYS A 119 -2.47 19.68 0.70
CA LYS A 119 -3.15 19.70 -0.60
C LYS A 119 -2.78 18.51 -1.49
N ILE A 120 -1.56 17.95 -1.31
CA ILE A 120 -1.10 16.79 -2.08
C ILE A 120 -1.90 15.55 -1.65
N PHE A 121 -1.87 15.21 -0.36
CA PHE A 121 -2.58 14.01 0.08
C PHE A 121 -4.11 14.16 0.06
N LEU A 122 -4.67 15.36 0.24
CA LEU A 122 -6.10 15.59 0.06
C LEU A 122 -6.57 15.27 -1.36
N LYS A 123 -5.80 15.64 -2.39
CA LYS A 123 -6.09 15.25 -3.77
C LYS A 123 -6.09 13.73 -3.94
N LEU A 124 -5.09 13.04 -3.36
CA LEU A 124 -5.02 11.58 -3.37
C LEU A 124 -6.24 10.94 -2.69
N LEU A 125 -6.71 11.53 -1.57
CA LEU A 125 -7.94 11.07 -0.89
C LEU A 125 -9.19 11.30 -1.77
N PHE A 126 -9.31 12.46 -2.44
CA PHE A 126 -10.45 12.75 -3.32
C PHE A 126 -10.52 11.80 -4.51
N GLU A 127 -9.36 11.41 -5.06
CA GLU A 127 -9.22 10.47 -6.19
C GLU A 127 -9.35 9.00 -5.75
N ASN A 128 -9.53 8.74 -4.47
CA ASN A 128 -9.52 7.39 -3.89
C ASN A 128 -8.27 6.58 -4.30
N SER A 129 -7.11 7.24 -4.29
CA SER A 129 -5.83 6.64 -4.66
C SER A 129 -5.49 5.42 -3.80
N PRO A 130 -4.70 4.45 -4.30
CA PRO A 130 -4.15 3.37 -3.50
C PRO A 130 -3.35 3.88 -2.31
N PHE A 131 -3.05 2.99 -1.35
CA PHE A 131 -2.22 3.32 -0.20
C PHE A 131 -0.87 3.92 -0.62
N PHE A 132 -0.45 4.99 0.06
CA PHE A 132 0.74 5.74 -0.30
C PHE A 132 1.63 6.08 0.90
N TYR A 133 2.92 6.32 0.59
CA TYR A 133 3.88 6.99 1.45
C TYR A 133 4.17 8.36 0.85
N LEU A 134 4.02 9.41 1.65
CA LEU A 134 4.27 10.79 1.21
C LEU A 134 5.26 11.46 2.16
N THR A 135 6.44 11.78 1.69
CA THR A 135 7.40 12.61 2.43
C THR A 135 7.22 14.07 2.04
N LEU A 136 7.17 14.94 3.03
CA LEU A 136 7.02 16.39 2.90
C LEU A 136 8.18 17.05 3.64
N ASP A 137 8.98 17.81 2.92
CA ASP A 137 10.12 18.54 3.49
C ASP A 137 9.80 20.02 3.58
N TYR A 138 9.83 20.57 4.80
CA TYR A 138 9.55 21.96 5.09
C TYR A 138 10.76 22.69 5.66
N GLU A 139 10.97 23.90 5.19
CA GLU A 139 11.84 24.86 5.82
C GLU A 139 10.98 26.06 6.25
N ASN A 140 10.79 26.21 7.57
CA ASN A 140 9.76 27.05 8.15
C ASN A 140 8.35 26.67 7.62
N ASP A 141 7.57 27.63 7.12
CA ASP A 141 6.24 27.33 6.56
C ASP A 141 6.26 26.97 5.05
N ASP A 142 7.43 26.95 4.43
CA ASP A 142 7.59 26.69 2.99
C ASP A 142 7.84 25.20 2.71
N LEU A 143 7.05 24.61 1.83
CA LEU A 143 7.27 23.26 1.30
C LEU A 143 8.42 23.30 0.28
N ILE A 144 9.59 22.75 0.65
CA ILE A 144 10.80 22.73 -0.19
C ILE A 144 10.97 21.44 -0.99
N GLY A 145 10.25 20.37 -0.63
CA GLY A 145 10.30 19.09 -1.32
C GLY A 145 9.15 18.18 -0.97
N SER A 146 8.83 17.28 -1.89
CA SER A 146 7.89 16.17 -1.63
C SER A 146 8.28 14.94 -2.42
N LYS A 147 8.04 13.74 -1.84
CA LYS A 147 8.24 12.45 -2.48
C LYS A 147 7.01 11.59 -2.24
N LEU A 148 6.37 11.13 -3.32
CA LEU A 148 5.20 10.26 -3.29
C LEU A 148 5.57 8.85 -3.79
N GLU A 149 5.22 7.84 -3.02
CA GLU A 149 5.39 6.43 -3.37
C GLU A 149 4.08 5.69 -3.08
N PHE A 150 3.59 4.91 -4.05
CA PHE A 150 2.43 4.06 -3.84
C PHE A 150 2.86 2.68 -3.39
N LYS A 151 2.10 2.09 -2.46
CA LYS A 151 2.27 0.69 -2.09
C LYS A 151 2.05 -0.18 -3.32
N GLN A 152 3.04 -1.02 -3.61
CA GLN A 152 2.99 -1.91 -4.75
C GLN A 152 2.50 -3.29 -4.31
N GLU A 153 1.58 -3.85 -5.07
CA GLU A 153 1.15 -5.24 -4.91
C GLU A 153 1.84 -6.10 -5.95
N TYR A 154 2.44 -7.18 -5.48
CA TYR A 154 3.13 -8.15 -6.32
C TYR A 154 2.59 -9.55 -6.12
N SER A 155 2.81 -10.38 -7.15
CA SER A 155 2.65 -11.83 -7.08
C SER A 155 4.02 -12.46 -7.31
N SER A 156 4.50 -13.22 -6.34
CA SER A 156 5.75 -13.97 -6.40
C SER A 156 5.47 -15.38 -6.90
N PHE A 157 6.22 -15.81 -7.89
CA PHE A 157 6.11 -17.12 -8.52
C PHE A 157 7.28 -18.02 -8.09
N GLU A 158 6.97 -19.29 -7.81
CA GLU A 158 7.92 -20.39 -7.72
C GLU A 158 7.52 -21.45 -8.74
N VAL A 159 8.37 -21.67 -9.74
CA VAL A 159 8.11 -22.59 -10.86
C VAL A 159 9.13 -23.73 -10.81
N PHE A 160 8.67 -24.97 -10.65
CA PHE A 160 9.51 -26.16 -10.69
C PHE A 160 9.62 -26.65 -12.12
N VAL A 161 10.80 -26.55 -12.72
CA VAL A 161 10.97 -26.75 -14.17
C VAL A 161 12.34 -27.36 -14.50
N PRO A 162 12.43 -28.28 -15.51
CA PRO A 162 13.73 -28.74 -16.00
C PRO A 162 14.58 -27.57 -16.49
N GLU A 163 15.88 -27.55 -16.13
CA GLU A 163 16.81 -26.44 -16.40
C GLU A 163 16.76 -25.92 -17.84
N LYS A 164 16.70 -26.83 -18.82
CA LYS A 164 16.66 -26.48 -20.25
C LYS A 164 15.46 -25.64 -20.69
N TYR A 165 14.39 -25.55 -19.85
CA TYR A 165 13.18 -24.79 -20.17
C TYR A 165 13.13 -23.42 -19.47
N VAL A 166 14.04 -23.15 -18.52
CA VAL A 166 14.12 -21.85 -17.84
C VAL A 166 14.23 -20.71 -18.86
N GLY A 167 15.15 -20.84 -19.84
CA GLY A 167 15.34 -19.82 -20.88
C GLY A 167 14.08 -19.53 -21.69
N LYS A 168 13.28 -20.55 -22.02
CA LYS A 168 12.02 -20.38 -22.75
C LYS A 168 10.95 -19.63 -21.92
N ILE A 169 10.89 -19.90 -20.61
CA ILE A 169 10.01 -19.15 -19.69
C ILE A 169 10.45 -17.70 -19.64
N VAL A 170 11.75 -17.45 -19.48
CA VAL A 170 12.32 -16.09 -19.46
C VAL A 170 11.96 -15.33 -20.74
N GLU A 171 12.16 -15.93 -21.92
CA GLU A 171 11.80 -15.30 -23.20
C GLU A 171 10.32 -14.94 -23.29
N ASN A 172 9.41 -15.84 -22.84
CA ASN A 172 7.97 -15.59 -22.87
C ASN A 172 7.60 -14.42 -21.95
N LEU A 173 8.11 -14.41 -20.72
CA LEU A 173 7.83 -13.34 -19.74
C LEU A 173 8.44 -12.01 -20.19
N GLN A 174 9.64 -12.04 -20.77
CA GLN A 174 10.36 -10.82 -21.17
C GLN A 174 9.76 -10.12 -22.40
N ARG A 175 9.04 -10.85 -23.27
CA ARG A 175 8.25 -10.23 -24.35
C ARG A 175 7.26 -9.19 -23.87
N TYR A 176 6.82 -9.29 -22.60
CA TYR A 176 5.89 -8.38 -21.94
C TYR A 176 6.56 -7.57 -20.83
N SER A 177 7.91 -7.58 -20.77
CA SER A 177 8.71 -6.91 -19.74
C SER A 177 8.35 -7.31 -18.30
N LEU A 178 7.82 -8.53 -18.08
CA LEU A 178 7.36 -8.99 -16.78
C LEU A 178 8.51 -9.34 -15.80
N LEU A 179 9.75 -9.46 -16.29
CA LEU A 179 10.95 -9.67 -15.48
C LEU A 179 11.79 -8.38 -15.38
N THR A 180 11.14 -7.21 -15.44
CA THR A 180 11.82 -5.91 -15.38
C THR A 180 11.52 -5.22 -14.06
N GLU A 181 12.56 -4.83 -13.32
CA GLU A 181 12.50 -4.07 -12.08
C GLU A 181 13.36 -2.80 -12.20
N GLY A 182 12.71 -1.64 -12.24
CA GLY A 182 13.40 -0.37 -12.44
C GLY A 182 14.22 -0.36 -13.75
N PHE A 183 15.52 -0.29 -13.63
CA PHE A 183 16.47 -0.30 -14.77
C PHE A 183 17.10 -1.68 -15.05
N TYR A 184 16.60 -2.75 -14.43
CA TYR A 184 17.14 -4.10 -14.57
C TYR A 184 16.12 -5.00 -15.28
N ALA A 185 16.56 -5.67 -16.33
CA ALA A 185 15.82 -6.72 -17.04
C ALA A 185 16.27 -8.11 -16.54
N ASP A 186 15.50 -9.14 -16.88
CA ASP A 186 15.77 -10.54 -16.53
C ASP A 186 15.96 -10.77 -15.01
N VAL A 187 15.13 -10.09 -14.21
CA VAL A 187 15.17 -10.18 -12.75
C VAL A 187 14.44 -11.43 -12.28
N TYR A 188 15.19 -12.49 -12.09
CA TYR A 188 14.74 -13.77 -11.52
C TYR A 188 15.88 -14.46 -10.80
N SER A 189 15.59 -15.49 -10.02
CA SER A 189 16.59 -16.35 -9.40
C SER A 189 16.26 -17.82 -9.65
N THR A 190 17.26 -18.68 -9.60
CA THR A 190 17.09 -20.13 -9.66
C THR A 190 17.83 -20.81 -8.52
N SER A 191 17.27 -21.93 -8.06
CA SER A 191 17.93 -22.87 -7.15
C SER A 191 17.68 -24.29 -7.60
N ASP A 192 18.59 -25.21 -7.22
CA ASP A 192 18.46 -26.62 -7.56
C ASP A 192 17.35 -27.27 -6.71
N ALA A 193 16.64 -28.20 -7.34
CA ALA A 193 15.65 -29.05 -6.71
C ALA A 193 15.71 -30.46 -7.33
N VAL A 194 15.22 -31.44 -6.59
CA VAL A 194 15.02 -32.80 -7.08
C VAL A 194 13.53 -33.11 -7.03
N GLY A 195 12.92 -33.22 -8.21
CA GLY A 195 11.51 -33.57 -8.37
C GLY A 195 11.28 -35.06 -8.18
N HIS A 196 10.22 -35.42 -7.47
CA HIS A 196 9.75 -36.79 -7.28
C HIS A 196 8.28 -36.89 -7.63
N TRP A 197 7.92 -37.82 -8.48
CA TRP A 197 6.51 -38.04 -8.84
C TRP A 197 6.24 -39.51 -9.18
N LYS A 198 4.97 -39.85 -9.29
CA LYS A 198 4.48 -41.11 -9.86
C LYS A 198 3.33 -40.80 -10.78
N THR A 199 3.52 -41.09 -12.06
CA THR A 199 2.43 -40.92 -13.04
C THR A 199 1.36 -41.96 -12.82
N LEU A 200 0.12 -41.55 -12.69
CA LEU A 200 -1.05 -42.42 -12.56
C LEU A 200 -1.58 -42.80 -13.94
N GLU A 201 -2.46 -43.82 -13.96
CA GLU A 201 -3.13 -44.27 -15.20
C GLU A 201 -3.94 -43.10 -15.81
N GLY A 202 -3.78 -42.88 -17.12
CA GLY A 202 -4.40 -41.77 -17.85
C GLY A 202 -3.50 -40.54 -18.00
N GLY A 203 -2.35 -40.44 -17.29
CA GLY A 203 -1.39 -39.35 -17.44
C GLY A 203 -0.43 -39.59 -18.61
N SER A 204 0.05 -38.48 -19.22
CA SER A 204 1.05 -38.47 -20.29
C SER A 204 2.32 -37.74 -19.84
N PRO A 205 3.22 -38.40 -19.09
CA PRO A 205 4.34 -37.73 -18.48
C PRO A 205 5.35 -37.26 -19.53
N PHE A 206 5.90 -36.03 -19.32
CA PHE A 206 7.04 -35.55 -20.09
C PHE A 206 8.29 -36.41 -19.86
N ASP A 207 8.48 -36.90 -18.62
CA ASP A 207 9.57 -37.78 -18.19
C ASP A 207 9.02 -38.86 -17.24
N GLY A 208 9.65 -40.03 -17.27
CA GLY A 208 9.22 -41.18 -16.47
C GLY A 208 8.17 -42.07 -17.15
N GLU A 209 7.67 -43.07 -16.42
CA GLU A 209 6.72 -44.07 -16.90
C GLU A 209 5.47 -44.14 -16.02
N VAL A 210 4.30 -44.43 -16.65
CA VAL A 210 3.05 -44.65 -15.92
C VAL A 210 3.17 -45.80 -14.92
N GLY A 211 2.74 -45.56 -13.69
CA GLY A 211 2.73 -46.56 -12.60
C GLY A 211 4.09 -46.67 -11.85
N LYS A 212 5.16 -46.04 -12.33
CA LYS A 212 6.48 -46.05 -11.67
C LYS A 212 6.79 -44.73 -10.99
N SER A 213 7.58 -44.81 -9.92
CA SER A 213 8.15 -43.59 -9.30
C SER A 213 9.31 -43.07 -10.14
N SER A 214 9.33 -41.78 -10.38
CA SER A 214 10.32 -41.07 -11.17
C SER A 214 11.00 -39.99 -10.32
N VAL A 215 12.25 -39.67 -10.68
CA VAL A 215 13.07 -38.64 -10.03
C VAL A 215 13.82 -37.90 -11.12
N ALA A 216 13.84 -36.58 -11.09
CA ALA A 216 14.62 -35.77 -12.01
C ALA A 216 15.16 -34.50 -11.34
N ASP A 217 16.27 -34.02 -11.87
CA ASP A 217 16.81 -32.71 -11.49
C ASP A 217 15.97 -31.59 -12.10
N GLU A 218 15.61 -30.63 -11.28
CA GLU A 218 14.82 -29.46 -11.62
C GLU A 218 15.46 -28.16 -11.11
N LYS A 219 15.02 -27.04 -11.63
CA LYS A 219 15.23 -25.72 -11.05
C LYS A 219 13.94 -25.22 -10.42
N ILE A 220 14.04 -24.57 -9.28
CA ILE A 220 12.99 -23.69 -8.79
C ILE A 220 13.33 -22.30 -9.33
N MET A 221 12.58 -21.84 -10.33
CA MET A 221 12.68 -20.48 -10.84
C MET A 221 11.76 -19.58 -10.00
N LYS A 222 12.33 -18.48 -9.46
CA LYS A 222 11.59 -17.50 -8.65
C LYS A 222 11.68 -16.12 -9.30
N PHE A 223 10.54 -15.47 -9.41
CA PHE A 223 10.39 -14.09 -9.89
C PHE A 223 9.13 -13.48 -9.31
N ARG A 224 8.98 -12.16 -9.47
CA ARG A 224 7.74 -11.47 -9.12
C ARG A 224 7.25 -10.64 -10.29
N VAL A 225 5.94 -10.43 -10.34
CA VAL A 225 5.29 -9.48 -11.24
C VAL A 225 4.33 -8.59 -10.44
N LYS A 226 3.99 -7.43 -10.96
CA LYS A 226 2.89 -6.65 -10.39
C LYS A 226 1.61 -7.48 -10.42
N ARG A 227 0.77 -7.34 -9.39
CA ARG A 227 -0.48 -8.12 -9.21
C ARG A 227 -1.37 -8.11 -10.45
N GLU A 228 -1.46 -6.99 -11.13
CA GLU A 228 -2.25 -6.82 -12.36
C GLU A 228 -1.83 -7.76 -13.51
N PHE A 229 -0.60 -8.27 -13.47
CA PHE A 229 -0.05 -9.21 -14.46
C PHE A 229 0.01 -10.67 -13.99
N GLU A 230 -0.58 -11.01 -12.84
CA GLU A 230 -0.53 -12.37 -12.26
C GLU A 230 -1.05 -13.43 -13.25
N GLU A 231 -2.24 -13.21 -13.80
CA GLU A 231 -2.89 -14.15 -14.72
C GLU A 231 -2.09 -14.30 -16.04
N LEU A 232 -1.58 -13.19 -16.57
CA LEU A 232 -0.76 -13.21 -17.78
C LEU A 232 0.54 -13.97 -17.54
N ALA A 233 1.22 -13.71 -16.43
CA ALA A 233 2.47 -14.38 -16.09
C ALA A 233 2.24 -15.90 -15.90
N TYR A 234 1.17 -16.28 -15.20
CA TYR A 234 0.79 -17.68 -15.02
C TYR A 234 0.57 -18.39 -16.36
N TYR A 235 -0.19 -17.78 -17.25
CA TYR A 235 -0.45 -18.31 -18.60
C TYR A 235 0.85 -18.49 -19.39
N LEU A 236 1.73 -17.49 -19.44
CA LEU A 236 2.99 -17.51 -20.19
C LEU A 236 3.96 -18.56 -19.66
N VAL A 237 4.03 -18.75 -18.34
CA VAL A 237 4.80 -19.82 -17.71
C VAL A 237 4.25 -21.19 -18.13
N LYS A 238 2.95 -21.38 -18.01
CA LYS A 238 2.29 -22.65 -18.35
C LYS A 238 2.48 -23.05 -19.81
N GLU A 239 2.39 -22.09 -20.75
CA GLU A 239 2.61 -22.32 -22.18
C GLU A 239 4.05 -22.74 -22.50
N ALA A 240 5.05 -22.24 -21.73
CA ALA A 240 6.45 -22.58 -21.92
C ALA A 240 6.85 -23.88 -21.21
N HIS A 241 6.07 -24.31 -20.23
CA HIS A 241 6.39 -25.44 -19.35
C HIS A 241 6.19 -26.77 -20.07
N PRO A 242 7.15 -27.75 -19.95
CA PRO A 242 7.07 -29.01 -20.65
C PRO A 242 6.10 -30.02 -20.01
N TYR A 243 5.77 -29.83 -18.71
CA TYR A 243 4.94 -30.79 -17.99
C TYR A 243 3.46 -30.60 -18.28
N GLU A 244 2.74 -31.70 -18.44
CA GLU A 244 1.27 -31.71 -18.53
C GLU A 244 0.62 -31.02 -17.33
N THR A 245 1.18 -31.27 -16.14
CA THR A 245 0.79 -30.61 -14.88
C THR A 245 2.00 -29.91 -14.28
N ALA A 246 2.18 -28.63 -14.59
CA ALA A 246 3.22 -27.82 -14.02
C ALA A 246 2.94 -27.46 -12.56
N ILE A 247 3.96 -27.54 -11.70
CA ILE A 247 3.86 -27.02 -10.33
C ILE A 247 4.31 -25.55 -10.35
N ILE A 248 3.34 -24.67 -10.18
CA ILE A 248 3.51 -23.22 -10.16
C ILE A 248 2.84 -22.69 -8.90
N ASN A 249 3.63 -22.28 -7.93
CA ASN A 249 3.14 -21.65 -6.71
C ASN A 249 3.12 -20.13 -6.89
N VAL A 250 2.04 -19.49 -6.48
CA VAL A 250 1.87 -18.04 -6.55
C VAL A 250 1.57 -17.52 -5.15
N PHE A 251 2.39 -16.59 -4.67
CA PHE A 251 2.24 -15.96 -3.36
C PHE A 251 1.98 -14.47 -3.56
N ARG A 252 0.86 -13.98 -3.07
CA ARG A 252 0.54 -12.55 -3.10
C ARG A 252 1.29 -11.83 -2.01
N MET A 253 1.94 -10.72 -2.37
CA MET A 253 2.76 -9.92 -1.49
C MET A 253 2.52 -8.43 -1.70
N GLU A 254 2.72 -7.66 -0.66
CA GLU A 254 2.69 -6.21 -0.64
C GLU A 254 4.09 -5.70 -0.30
N VAL A 255 4.58 -4.70 -1.06
CA VAL A 255 5.94 -4.15 -0.93
C VAL A 255 5.89 -2.63 -0.90
#